data_3865a45a36e74e2d4e65b95e1453e75b
#
_entry.id   3865a45a36e74e2d4e65b95e1453e75b
#
_cell.length_a   1.000
_cell.length_b   1.000
_cell.length_c   1.000
_cell.angle_alpha   90.00
_cell.angle_beta   90.00
_cell.angle_gamma   90.00
#
_symmetry.space_group_name_H-M   'P 1'
#
loop_
_entity.id
_entity.type
_entity.pdbx_description
1 polymer ?
#
loop_
_entity_poly.entity_id
_entity_poly.type
_entity_poly.pdbx_seq_one_letter_code
_entity_poly.pdbx_strand_id
1 'polypeptide(L)'
;MHPLPSPRLSIDAGTRFGYRTGPLWNRQTRTLVQNDAPVAVAAGLHLFVAPNGVGKTTLIRTLAGLSPTLGGQLKVEGRVLYLSDELRMDEELKPKALFRSLFRGRALDEAERLASVLKLNLACSIGKLSRGNRQKVLLIMAETRLQETGHSVLLMDEPLSGLDAETREVVTELWADASTAALRLVILHELESVSRADSLFTIRAGQLQHAASRTGATWLETYQALQK
;
A
#
# COMPACT_ATOMS: atom_id res chain seq x y z
N MET A 1 -3.51 -28.37 11.69
CA MET A 1 -3.27 -26.89 11.59
C MET A 1 -4.40 -26.35 10.72
N HIS A 2 -5.32 -25.54 11.27
CA HIS A 2 -6.31 -24.86 10.43
C HIS A 2 -5.58 -23.89 9.51
N PRO A 3 -5.89 -23.86 8.21
CA PRO A 3 -5.33 -22.83 7.33
C PRO A 3 -5.72 -21.45 7.87
N LEU A 4 -4.77 -20.55 7.96
CA LEU A 4 -5.07 -19.17 8.33
C LEU A 4 -6.03 -18.57 7.29
N PRO A 5 -7.04 -17.81 7.71
CA PRO A 5 -7.98 -17.21 6.77
C PRO A 5 -7.24 -16.27 5.80
N SER A 6 -7.63 -16.28 4.53
CA SER A 6 -7.06 -15.38 3.53
C SER A 6 -7.19 -13.92 3.99
N PRO A 7 -6.18 -13.07 3.74
CA PRO A 7 -6.25 -11.67 4.13
C PRO A 7 -7.44 -10.99 3.46
N ARG A 8 -8.13 -10.16 4.22
CA ARG A 8 -9.36 -9.48 3.78
C ARG A 8 -9.41 -8.07 4.33
N LEU A 9 -9.94 -7.17 3.54
CA LEU A 9 -10.31 -5.83 3.94
C LEU A 9 -11.82 -5.66 3.70
N SER A 10 -12.56 -5.21 4.71
CA SER A 10 -13.96 -4.87 4.59
C SER A 10 -14.26 -3.52 5.23
N ILE A 11 -15.06 -2.72 4.55
CA ILE A 11 -15.49 -1.38 4.95
C ILE A 11 -17.01 -1.35 4.83
N ASP A 12 -17.70 -1.20 5.95
CA ASP A 12 -19.17 -1.16 5.96
C ASP A 12 -19.70 0.17 5.43
N ALA A 13 -20.92 0.17 4.94
CA ALA A 13 -21.63 1.40 4.57
C ALA A 13 -21.72 2.36 5.77
N GLY A 14 -21.61 3.66 5.52
CA GLY A 14 -21.62 4.69 6.56
C GLY A 14 -20.28 4.87 7.29
N THR A 15 -19.22 4.10 6.93
CA THR A 15 -17.90 4.29 7.53
C THR A 15 -17.31 5.62 7.10
N ARG A 16 -16.80 6.38 8.08
CA ARG A 16 -16.24 7.72 7.88
C ARG A 16 -14.79 7.78 8.28
N PHE A 17 -13.97 8.39 7.43
CA PHE A 17 -12.54 8.59 7.59
C PHE A 17 -12.22 10.07 7.69
N GLY A 18 -11.30 10.44 8.55
CA GLY A 18 -10.93 11.82 8.78
C GLY A 18 -10.17 11.96 10.09
N TYR A 19 -10.23 13.13 10.68
CA TYR A 19 -9.53 13.43 11.91
C TYR A 19 -10.32 14.33 12.83
N ARG A 20 -9.92 14.35 14.10
CA ARG A 20 -10.45 15.23 15.12
C ARG A 20 -9.40 16.26 15.48
N THR A 21 -9.77 17.54 15.46
CA THR A 21 -8.91 18.67 15.82
C THR A 21 -9.46 19.40 17.04
N GLY A 22 -8.61 20.19 17.67
CA GLY A 22 -8.99 20.98 18.84
C GLY A 22 -8.73 20.29 20.18
N PRO A 23 -8.87 21.02 21.28
CA PRO A 23 -8.64 20.50 22.63
C PRO A 23 -9.72 19.48 23.01
N LEU A 24 -9.45 18.65 24.02
CA LEU A 24 -10.33 17.55 24.45
C LEU A 24 -11.77 18.00 24.75
N TRP A 25 -11.96 19.22 25.24
CA TRP A 25 -13.28 19.80 25.59
C TRP A 25 -14.00 20.48 24.42
N ASN A 26 -13.32 20.65 23.26
CA ASN A 26 -13.93 21.24 22.05
C ASN A 26 -13.33 20.60 20.80
N ARG A 27 -13.55 19.30 20.65
CA ARG A 27 -13.07 18.55 19.48
C ARG A 27 -13.99 18.75 18.29
N GLN A 28 -13.45 19.31 17.22
CA GLN A 28 -14.10 19.35 15.92
C GLN A 28 -13.75 18.10 15.12
N THR A 29 -14.75 17.51 14.50
CA THR A 29 -14.59 16.34 13.62
C THR A 29 -14.62 16.80 12.18
N ARG A 30 -13.57 16.46 11.41
CA ARG A 30 -13.50 16.72 9.98
C ARG A 30 -13.51 15.39 9.24
N THR A 31 -14.63 15.06 8.61
CA THR A 31 -14.75 13.93 7.71
C THR A 31 -14.14 14.31 6.36
N LEU A 32 -13.25 13.49 5.83
CA LEU A 32 -12.63 13.64 4.53
C LEU A 32 -13.23 12.68 3.52
N VAL A 33 -13.51 11.44 3.96
CA VAL A 33 -14.01 10.36 3.11
C VAL A 33 -15.12 9.64 3.85
N GLN A 34 -16.19 9.31 3.13
CA GLN A 34 -17.26 8.45 3.59
C GLN A 34 -17.44 7.29 2.62
N ASN A 35 -17.82 6.14 3.13
CA ASN A 35 -18.15 4.97 2.34
C ASN A 35 -19.66 4.73 2.39
N ASP A 36 -20.36 4.90 1.27
CA ASP A 36 -21.83 4.76 1.23
C ASP A 36 -22.29 3.33 0.93
N ALA A 37 -21.46 2.54 0.26
CA ALA A 37 -21.75 1.15 -0.06
C ALA A 37 -20.70 0.21 0.60
N PRO A 38 -21.08 -0.97 1.07
CA PRO A 38 -20.11 -1.89 1.65
C PRO A 38 -19.09 -2.33 0.59
N VAL A 39 -17.83 -2.35 0.98
CA VAL A 39 -16.72 -2.81 0.13
C VAL A 39 -16.00 -3.95 0.84
N ALA A 40 -15.72 -5.03 0.10
CA ALA A 40 -14.88 -6.11 0.59
C ALA A 40 -13.94 -6.58 -0.50
N VAL A 41 -12.65 -6.67 -0.17
CA VAL A 41 -11.60 -7.21 -1.05
C VAL A 41 -10.80 -8.27 -0.32
N ALA A 42 -10.34 -9.26 -1.06
CA ALA A 42 -9.53 -10.38 -0.57
C ALA A 42 -8.07 -10.22 -1.01
N ALA A 43 -7.28 -11.30 -0.92
CA ALA A 43 -5.93 -11.35 -1.49
C ALA A 43 -5.93 -10.90 -2.96
N GLY A 44 -4.91 -10.15 -3.33
CA GLY A 44 -4.77 -9.57 -4.67
C GLY A 44 -4.11 -8.20 -4.65
N LEU A 45 -4.02 -7.59 -5.83
CA LEU A 45 -3.50 -6.24 -6.02
C LEU A 45 -4.66 -5.26 -6.22
N HIS A 46 -4.81 -4.32 -5.30
CA HIS A 46 -5.86 -3.31 -5.30
C HIS A 46 -5.22 -1.92 -5.45
N LEU A 47 -5.65 -1.18 -6.45
CA LEU A 47 -5.14 0.17 -6.72
C LEU A 47 -5.99 1.20 -5.99
N PHE A 48 -5.35 2.26 -5.52
CA PHE A 48 -6.04 3.41 -4.96
C PHE A 48 -5.51 4.69 -5.60
N VAL A 49 -6.33 5.32 -6.41
CA VAL A 49 -5.98 6.54 -7.13
C VAL A 49 -7.03 7.62 -6.87
N ALA A 50 -6.58 8.77 -6.43
CA ALA A 50 -7.44 9.93 -6.23
C ALA A 50 -6.58 11.21 -6.20
N PRO A 51 -7.16 12.41 -6.40
CA PRO A 51 -6.44 13.67 -6.33
C PRO A 51 -5.73 13.88 -4.99
N ASN A 52 -4.77 14.80 -4.95
CA ASN A 52 -4.10 15.17 -3.70
C ASN A 52 -5.03 15.90 -2.74
N GLY A 53 -4.82 15.70 -1.43
CA GLY A 53 -5.59 16.39 -0.39
C GLY A 53 -6.98 15.82 -0.09
N VAL A 54 -7.48 14.84 -0.86
CA VAL A 54 -8.84 14.28 -0.67
C VAL A 54 -8.94 13.26 0.46
N GLY A 55 -7.82 12.85 1.08
CA GLY A 55 -7.84 11.96 2.25
C GLY A 55 -7.27 10.55 2.03
N LYS A 56 -6.55 10.28 0.92
CA LYS A 56 -5.90 8.97 0.66
C LYS A 56 -5.07 8.48 1.84
N THR A 57 -4.08 9.28 2.26
CA THR A 57 -3.19 8.95 3.38
C THR A 57 -3.96 8.78 4.70
N THR A 58 -5.00 9.59 4.96
CA THR A 58 -5.85 9.42 6.13
C THR A 58 -6.59 8.09 6.11
N LEU A 59 -7.13 7.71 4.97
CA LEU A 59 -7.82 6.43 4.80
C LEU A 59 -6.85 5.28 5.02
N ILE A 60 -5.69 5.25 4.33
CA ILE A 60 -4.74 4.14 4.46
C ILE A 60 -4.15 4.03 5.88
N ARG A 61 -3.92 5.16 6.56
CA ARG A 61 -3.51 5.17 7.99
C ARG A 61 -4.60 4.61 8.90
N THR A 62 -5.87 4.84 8.58
CA THR A 62 -6.98 4.24 9.32
C THR A 62 -7.06 2.74 9.08
N LEU A 63 -6.86 2.27 7.84
CA LEU A 63 -6.75 0.85 7.51
C LEU A 63 -5.57 0.18 8.22
N ALA A 64 -4.45 0.90 8.37
CA ALA A 64 -3.28 0.44 9.10
C ALA A 64 -3.48 0.41 10.64
N GLY A 65 -4.63 0.87 11.15
CA GLY A 65 -4.88 0.96 12.59
C GLY A 65 -4.16 2.12 13.28
N LEU A 66 -3.54 3.04 12.52
CA LEU A 66 -2.81 4.20 13.05
C LEU A 66 -3.73 5.38 13.39
N SER A 67 -4.97 5.35 12.92
CA SER A 67 -5.99 6.35 13.21
C SER A 67 -7.34 5.66 13.38
N PRO A 68 -8.21 6.12 14.29
CA PRO A 68 -9.54 5.56 14.43
C PRO A 68 -10.46 6.01 13.28
N THR A 69 -11.48 5.21 12.98
CA THR A 69 -12.62 5.66 12.17
C THR A 69 -13.38 6.76 12.91
N LEU A 70 -14.04 7.65 12.18
CA LEU A 70 -14.96 8.66 12.77
C LEU A 70 -16.37 8.11 13.00
N GLY A 71 -16.66 6.93 12.46
CA GLY A 71 -17.92 6.20 12.60
C GLY A 71 -17.97 5.06 11.58
N GLY A 72 -18.93 4.14 11.74
CA GLY A 72 -19.03 2.92 10.95
C GLY A 72 -18.05 1.84 11.40
N GLN A 73 -17.93 0.78 10.60
CA GLN A 73 -17.06 -0.37 10.90
C GLN A 73 -16.08 -0.63 9.77
N LEU A 74 -14.89 -0.96 10.17
CA LEU A 74 -13.77 -1.32 9.30
C LEU A 74 -13.13 -2.58 9.89
N LYS A 75 -12.90 -3.59 9.07
CA LYS A 75 -12.20 -4.82 9.47
C LYS A 75 -11.08 -5.12 8.50
N VAL A 76 -9.89 -5.34 9.04
CA VAL A 76 -8.73 -5.84 8.30
C VAL A 76 -8.33 -7.16 8.92
N GLU A 77 -8.42 -8.24 8.13
CA GLU A 77 -8.06 -9.60 8.53
C GLU A 77 -6.70 -9.96 7.94
N GLY A 78 -5.78 -10.36 8.78
CA GLY A 78 -4.39 -10.63 8.44
C GLY A 78 -3.42 -9.70 9.17
N ARG A 79 -2.13 -9.97 9.02
CA ARG A 79 -1.08 -9.10 9.56
C ARG A 79 -0.95 -7.86 8.68
N VAL A 80 -1.15 -6.69 9.27
CA VAL A 80 -1.01 -5.42 8.53
C VAL A 80 0.44 -4.98 8.50
N LEU A 81 0.94 -4.72 7.31
CA LEU A 81 2.20 -4.07 7.02
C LEU A 81 1.89 -2.72 6.35
N TYR A 82 2.46 -1.64 6.85
CA TYR A 82 2.26 -0.32 6.26
C TYR A 82 3.59 0.28 5.82
N LEU A 83 3.70 0.54 4.53
CA LEU A 83 4.82 1.22 3.92
C LEU A 83 4.44 2.67 3.63
N SER A 84 5.04 3.59 4.39
CA SER A 84 4.89 5.03 4.23
C SER A 84 6.16 5.63 3.64
N ASP A 85 6.03 6.67 2.83
CA ASP A 85 7.14 7.49 2.34
C ASP A 85 7.81 8.32 3.46
N GLU A 86 7.11 8.50 4.60
CA GLU A 86 7.64 9.15 5.80
C GLU A 86 8.63 8.28 6.59
N LEU A 87 8.74 6.98 6.26
CA LEU A 87 9.62 6.05 6.98
C LEU A 87 11.08 6.45 6.80
N ARG A 88 11.72 6.80 7.90
CA ARG A 88 13.14 7.16 7.92
C ARG A 88 13.97 5.97 8.34
N MET A 89 15.07 5.79 7.63
CA MET A 89 16.09 4.79 7.94
C MET A 89 17.34 5.51 8.42
N ASP A 90 18.13 4.82 9.25
CA ASP A 90 19.44 5.31 9.65
C ASP A 90 20.35 5.48 8.42
N GLU A 91 20.83 6.71 8.22
CA GLU A 91 21.60 7.09 7.03
C GLU A 91 23.00 6.46 7.00
N GLU A 92 23.56 6.07 8.14
CA GLU A 92 24.88 5.44 8.23
C GLU A 92 24.82 3.95 7.87
N LEU A 93 23.67 3.31 8.02
CA LEU A 93 23.50 1.89 7.69
C LEU A 93 23.64 1.64 6.19
N LYS A 94 24.10 0.46 5.87
CA LYS A 94 24.10 -0.08 4.50
C LYS A 94 22.89 -1.02 4.35
N PRO A 95 22.21 -1.07 3.18
CA PRO A 95 21.10 -1.99 2.96
C PRO A 95 21.46 -3.44 3.29
N LYS A 96 22.68 -3.88 3.00
CA LYS A 96 23.17 -5.23 3.38
C LYS A 96 23.10 -5.49 4.88
N ALA A 97 23.55 -4.54 5.69
CA ALA A 97 23.53 -4.66 7.15
C ALA A 97 22.08 -4.62 7.68
N LEU A 98 21.25 -3.72 7.11
CA LEU A 98 19.85 -3.61 7.45
C LEU A 98 19.09 -4.91 7.15
N PHE A 99 19.23 -5.49 5.96
CA PHE A 99 18.55 -6.74 5.61
C PHE A 99 19.00 -7.90 6.50
N ARG A 100 20.29 -8.01 6.80
CA ARG A 100 20.82 -9.01 7.73
C ARG A 100 20.37 -8.82 9.18
N SER A 101 20.02 -7.61 9.60
CA SER A 101 19.45 -7.35 10.92
C SER A 101 17.99 -7.78 11.01
N LEU A 102 17.22 -7.64 9.91
CA LEU A 102 15.79 -7.87 9.87
C LEU A 102 15.40 -9.28 9.46
N PHE A 103 16.20 -9.94 8.63
CA PHE A 103 15.86 -11.20 7.97
C PHE A 103 16.90 -12.29 8.24
N ARG A 104 16.46 -13.56 8.15
CA ARG A 104 17.31 -14.75 8.30
C ARG A 104 16.90 -15.81 7.27
N GLY A 105 17.85 -16.68 6.90
CA GLY A 105 17.59 -17.81 6.01
C GLY A 105 16.90 -17.38 4.71
N ARG A 106 15.85 -18.06 4.32
CA ARG A 106 15.11 -17.82 3.07
C ARG A 106 14.63 -16.38 2.90
N ALA A 107 14.26 -15.71 3.99
CA ALA A 107 13.83 -14.30 3.91
C ALA A 107 15.02 -13.38 3.57
N LEU A 108 16.22 -13.66 4.09
CA LEU A 108 17.41 -12.90 3.70
C LEU A 108 17.80 -13.16 2.23
N ASP A 109 17.74 -14.42 1.81
CA ASP A 109 18.03 -14.79 0.41
C ASP A 109 17.05 -14.07 -0.55
N GLU A 110 15.78 -13.97 -0.17
CA GLU A 110 14.78 -13.24 -0.94
C GLU A 110 15.03 -11.73 -0.97
N ALA A 111 15.41 -11.12 0.15
CA ALA A 111 15.78 -9.71 0.17
C ALA A 111 16.99 -9.42 -0.74
N GLU A 112 18.00 -10.29 -0.73
CA GLU A 112 19.17 -10.16 -1.61
C GLU A 112 18.81 -10.41 -3.09
N ARG A 113 17.90 -11.35 -3.38
CA ARG A 113 17.35 -11.58 -4.73
C ARG A 113 16.62 -10.35 -5.26
N LEU A 114 15.70 -9.79 -4.47
CA LEU A 114 14.96 -8.57 -4.83
C LEU A 114 15.91 -7.38 -5.02
N ALA A 115 16.95 -7.26 -4.20
CA ALA A 115 17.96 -6.22 -4.36
C ALA A 115 18.70 -6.34 -5.69
N SER A 116 19.00 -7.57 -6.12
CA SER A 116 19.62 -7.83 -7.43
C SER A 116 18.68 -7.45 -8.57
N VAL A 117 17.41 -7.90 -8.50
CA VAL A 117 16.37 -7.60 -9.51
C VAL A 117 16.15 -6.10 -9.66
N LEU A 118 16.11 -5.36 -8.55
CA LEU A 118 15.93 -3.91 -8.54
C LEU A 118 17.23 -3.13 -8.72
N LYS A 119 18.35 -3.80 -9.00
CA LYS A 119 19.68 -3.19 -9.21
C LYS A 119 20.11 -2.26 -8.06
N LEU A 120 19.82 -2.65 -6.81
CA LEU A 120 20.15 -1.87 -5.62
C LEU A 120 21.59 -2.13 -5.16
N ASN A 121 22.38 -1.06 -4.98
CA ASN A 121 23.71 -1.18 -4.39
C ASN A 121 23.65 -1.40 -2.88
N LEU A 122 23.90 -2.64 -2.46
CA LEU A 122 23.84 -3.05 -1.05
C LEU A 122 25.03 -2.54 -0.20
N ALA A 123 26.12 -2.08 -0.84
CA ALA A 123 27.33 -1.64 -0.15
C ALA A 123 27.37 -0.13 0.12
N CYS A 124 26.52 0.66 -0.54
CA CYS A 124 26.42 2.08 -0.35
C CYS A 124 25.59 2.39 0.90
N SER A 125 25.98 3.37 1.74
CA SER A 125 25.18 3.79 2.89
C SER A 125 23.86 4.44 2.46
N ILE A 126 22.80 4.25 3.24
CA ILE A 126 21.43 4.72 2.94
C ILE A 126 21.39 6.22 2.70
N GLY A 127 22.13 7.01 3.49
CA GLY A 127 22.21 8.47 3.31
C GLY A 127 22.80 8.91 1.97
N LYS A 128 23.64 8.09 1.33
CA LYS A 128 24.23 8.34 0.01
C LYS A 128 23.37 7.81 -1.15
N LEU A 129 22.32 7.08 -0.88
CA LEU A 129 21.39 6.58 -1.89
C LEU A 129 20.53 7.71 -2.45
N SER A 130 20.22 7.67 -3.74
CA SER A 130 19.17 8.50 -4.33
C SER A 130 17.81 8.23 -3.68
N ARG A 131 16.83 9.14 -3.84
CA ARG A 131 15.46 8.93 -3.37
C ARG A 131 14.90 7.60 -3.89
N GLY A 132 15.04 7.32 -5.19
CA GLY A 132 14.57 6.08 -5.78
C GLY A 132 15.26 4.84 -5.19
N ASN A 133 16.57 4.88 -4.95
CA ASN A 133 17.26 3.74 -4.32
C ASN A 133 16.87 3.56 -2.85
N ARG A 134 16.58 4.62 -2.11
CA ARG A 134 15.98 4.50 -0.76
C ARG A 134 14.60 3.86 -0.83
N GLN A 135 13.79 4.23 -1.82
CA GLN A 135 12.49 3.63 -2.05
C GLN A 135 12.58 2.13 -2.37
N LYS A 136 13.60 1.72 -3.17
CA LYS A 136 13.88 0.28 -3.41
C LYS A 136 14.17 -0.48 -2.10
N VAL A 137 14.93 0.12 -1.17
CA VAL A 137 15.20 -0.51 0.16
C VAL A 137 13.88 -0.78 0.90
N LEU A 138 12.99 0.22 0.94
CA LEU A 138 11.69 0.11 1.62
C LEU A 138 10.79 -0.95 0.98
N LEU A 139 10.73 -0.99 -0.36
CA LEU A 139 9.97 -2.00 -1.10
C LEU A 139 10.49 -3.41 -0.84
N ILE A 140 11.81 -3.61 -0.88
CA ILE A 140 12.42 -4.92 -0.60
C ILE A 140 12.08 -5.38 0.81
N MET A 141 12.17 -4.49 1.79
CA MET A 141 11.80 -4.81 3.17
C MET A 141 10.33 -5.22 3.30
N ALA A 142 9.43 -4.47 2.67
CA ALA A 142 7.99 -4.73 2.73
C ALA A 142 7.63 -6.05 2.05
N GLU A 143 8.11 -6.29 0.83
CA GLU A 143 7.83 -7.51 0.06
C GLU A 143 8.45 -8.76 0.72
N THR A 144 9.68 -8.66 1.21
CA THR A 144 10.30 -9.77 1.95
C THR A 144 9.52 -10.12 3.22
N ARG A 145 9.10 -9.11 3.98
CA ARG A 145 8.29 -9.32 5.18
C ARG A 145 6.91 -9.92 4.85
N LEU A 146 6.32 -9.50 3.74
CA LEU A 146 5.06 -10.02 3.25
C LEU A 146 5.14 -11.52 2.95
N GLN A 147 6.19 -11.96 2.27
CA GLN A 147 6.42 -13.37 1.95
C GLN A 147 6.73 -14.21 3.19
N GLU A 148 7.50 -13.67 4.13
CA GLU A 148 7.85 -14.36 5.38
C GLU A 148 6.63 -14.65 6.26
N THR A 149 5.67 -13.72 6.30
CA THR A 149 4.55 -13.79 7.24
C THR A 149 3.32 -14.49 6.68
N GLY A 150 3.18 -14.64 5.36
CA GLY A 150 1.95 -15.16 4.74
C GLY A 150 0.70 -14.37 5.18
N HIS A 151 -0.47 -14.60 4.64
CA HIS A 151 -1.77 -14.04 5.08
C HIS A 151 -1.71 -12.58 5.59
N SER A 152 -1.02 -11.72 4.83
CA SER A 152 -0.73 -10.35 5.23
C SER A 152 -1.44 -9.36 4.32
N VAL A 153 -1.72 -8.18 4.89
CA VAL A 153 -2.23 -7.01 4.20
C VAL A 153 -1.10 -5.98 4.12
N LEU A 154 -0.62 -5.69 2.92
CA LEU A 154 0.39 -4.67 2.66
C LEU A 154 -0.29 -3.42 2.13
N LEU A 155 -0.21 -2.36 2.90
CA LEU A 155 -0.71 -1.04 2.58
C LEU A 155 0.47 -0.16 2.17
N MET A 156 0.44 0.44 0.99
CA MET A 156 1.55 1.23 0.46
C MET A 156 1.08 2.62 0.03
N ASP A 157 1.73 3.64 0.56
CA ASP A 157 1.49 5.04 0.18
C ASP A 157 2.58 5.50 -0.78
N GLU A 158 2.22 5.66 -2.05
CA GLU A 158 3.08 6.12 -3.15
C GLU A 158 4.41 5.35 -3.33
N PRO A 159 4.38 4.01 -3.31
CA PRO A 159 5.61 3.20 -3.29
C PRO A 159 6.46 3.30 -4.56
N LEU A 160 5.89 3.77 -5.67
CA LEU A 160 6.61 3.95 -6.94
C LEU A 160 7.22 5.34 -7.11
N SER A 161 7.03 6.23 -6.13
CA SER A 161 7.56 7.60 -6.20
C SER A 161 9.10 7.62 -6.25
N GLY A 162 9.63 8.36 -7.22
CA GLY A 162 11.09 8.49 -7.43
C GLY A 162 11.78 7.30 -8.08
N LEU A 163 11.04 6.25 -8.47
CA LEU A 163 11.58 5.16 -9.28
C LEU A 163 11.58 5.53 -10.77
N ASP A 164 12.57 5.03 -11.49
CA ASP A 164 12.61 5.09 -12.96
C ASP A 164 11.58 4.13 -13.58
N ALA A 165 11.27 4.31 -14.87
CA ALA A 165 10.25 3.55 -15.58
C ALA A 165 10.52 2.03 -15.58
N GLU A 166 11.78 1.63 -15.83
CA GLU A 166 12.18 0.21 -15.81
C GLU A 166 11.92 -0.42 -14.43
N THR A 167 12.33 0.27 -13.36
CA THR A 167 12.11 -0.22 -12.00
C THR A 167 10.62 -0.30 -11.64
N ARG A 168 9.80 0.67 -12.08
CA ARG A 168 8.34 0.64 -11.87
C ARG A 168 7.71 -0.58 -12.52
N GLU A 169 8.09 -0.88 -13.77
CA GLU A 169 7.60 -2.05 -14.49
C GLU A 169 7.94 -3.34 -13.75
N VAL A 170 9.20 -3.52 -13.35
CA VAL A 170 9.64 -4.70 -12.57
C VAL A 170 8.84 -4.83 -11.27
N VAL A 171 8.63 -3.74 -10.53
CA VAL A 171 7.88 -3.78 -9.27
C VAL A 171 6.40 -4.14 -9.50
N THR A 172 5.78 -3.58 -10.53
CA THR A 172 4.37 -3.88 -10.84
C THR A 172 4.17 -5.30 -11.34
N GLU A 173 5.12 -5.88 -12.05
CA GLU A 173 5.14 -7.29 -12.41
C GLU A 173 5.26 -8.20 -11.17
N LEU A 174 6.15 -7.87 -10.24
CA LEU A 174 6.27 -8.59 -8.96
C LEU A 174 4.95 -8.59 -8.17
N TRP A 175 4.22 -7.48 -8.19
CA TRP A 175 2.91 -7.40 -7.50
C TRP A 175 1.82 -8.19 -8.20
N ALA A 176 1.89 -8.32 -9.52
CA ALA A 176 0.94 -9.07 -10.32
C ALA A 176 1.13 -10.59 -10.23
N ASP A 177 2.24 -11.06 -9.62
CA ASP A 177 2.48 -12.49 -9.40
C ASP A 177 1.50 -13.02 -8.35
N ALA A 178 0.56 -13.86 -8.79
CA ALA A 178 -0.46 -14.48 -7.97
C ALA A 178 0.07 -15.52 -6.97
N SER A 179 1.38 -15.80 -6.96
CA SER A 179 1.98 -16.81 -6.06
C SER A 179 1.89 -16.42 -4.58
N THR A 180 1.70 -15.14 -4.27
CA THR A 180 1.54 -14.65 -2.90
C THR A 180 0.07 -14.46 -2.53
N ALA A 181 -0.43 -15.25 -1.60
CA ALA A 181 -1.77 -15.09 -0.99
C ALA A 181 -1.82 -13.86 -0.06
N ALA A 182 -1.44 -12.70 -0.57
CA ALA A 182 -1.39 -11.44 0.16
C ALA A 182 -2.36 -10.43 -0.44
N LEU A 183 -2.88 -9.52 0.37
CA LEU A 183 -3.64 -8.37 -0.08
C LEU A 183 -2.68 -7.17 -0.15
N ARG A 184 -2.54 -6.57 -1.33
CA ARG A 184 -1.81 -5.31 -1.53
C ARG A 184 -2.79 -4.20 -1.87
N LEU A 185 -2.81 -3.14 -1.08
CA LEU A 185 -3.51 -1.90 -1.41
C LEU A 185 -2.48 -0.80 -1.64
N VAL A 186 -2.41 -0.31 -2.87
CA VAL A 186 -1.35 0.57 -3.33
C VAL A 186 -1.91 1.91 -3.75
N ILE A 187 -1.54 2.99 -3.06
CA ILE A 187 -1.83 4.35 -3.50
C ILE A 187 -0.86 4.72 -4.62
N LEU A 188 -1.41 5.14 -5.76
CA LEU A 188 -0.66 5.59 -6.92
C LEU A 188 -1.12 6.97 -7.39
N HIS A 189 -0.23 7.71 -8.01
CA HIS A 189 -0.57 8.94 -8.74
C HIS A 189 -0.96 8.65 -10.19
N GLU A 190 -0.33 7.65 -10.80
CA GLU A 190 -0.46 7.29 -12.21
C GLU A 190 -0.85 5.81 -12.33
N LEU A 191 -1.81 5.52 -13.21
CA LEU A 191 -2.30 4.15 -13.46
C LEU A 191 -1.61 3.47 -14.64
N GLU A 192 -0.86 4.22 -15.43
CA GLU A 192 -0.30 3.78 -16.72
C GLU A 192 0.72 2.64 -16.55
N SER A 193 1.42 2.62 -15.41
CA SER A 193 2.42 1.59 -15.11
C SER A 193 1.83 0.28 -14.58
N VAL A 194 0.51 0.18 -14.33
CA VAL A 194 -0.10 -1.03 -13.75
C VAL A 194 -1.11 -1.63 -14.70
N SER A 195 -0.72 -2.68 -15.39
CA SER A 195 -1.58 -3.41 -16.34
C SER A 195 -2.50 -4.44 -15.65
N ARG A 196 -2.07 -5.01 -14.54
CA ARG A 196 -2.79 -6.06 -13.81
C ARG A 196 -3.10 -5.62 -12.40
N ALA A 197 -4.36 -5.63 -12.06
CA ALA A 197 -4.87 -5.44 -10.71
C ALA A 197 -6.25 -6.10 -10.60
N ASP A 198 -6.71 -6.34 -9.37
CA ASP A 198 -7.98 -7.00 -9.10
C ASP A 198 -9.11 -6.00 -8.89
N SER A 199 -8.79 -4.80 -8.39
CA SER A 199 -9.79 -3.75 -8.22
C SER A 199 -9.15 -2.35 -8.16
N LEU A 200 -10.00 -1.32 -8.24
CA LEU A 200 -9.61 0.08 -8.14
C LEU A 200 -10.48 0.80 -7.11
N PHE A 201 -9.83 1.53 -6.23
CA PHE A 201 -10.44 2.49 -5.31
C PHE A 201 -10.19 3.92 -5.79
N THR A 202 -11.17 4.80 -5.59
CA THR A 202 -10.99 6.24 -5.76
C THR A 202 -11.84 7.02 -4.78
N ILE A 203 -11.59 8.33 -4.67
CA ILE A 203 -12.43 9.26 -3.89
C ILE A 203 -12.98 10.31 -4.85
N ARG A 204 -14.30 10.45 -4.86
CA ARG A 204 -15.01 11.49 -5.62
C ARG A 204 -15.96 12.23 -4.68
N ALA A 205 -15.86 13.55 -4.63
CA ALA A 205 -16.69 14.41 -3.79
C ALA A 205 -16.79 13.93 -2.31
N GLY A 206 -15.67 13.42 -1.75
CA GLY A 206 -15.65 12.90 -0.38
C GLY A 206 -16.22 11.49 -0.23
N GLN A 207 -16.66 10.84 -1.31
CA GLN A 207 -17.18 9.48 -1.31
C GLN A 207 -16.15 8.48 -1.79
N LEU A 208 -15.99 7.37 -1.06
CA LEU A 208 -15.17 6.25 -1.50
C LEU A 208 -15.92 5.51 -2.61
N GLN A 209 -15.25 5.34 -3.75
CA GLN A 209 -15.75 4.56 -4.88
C GLN A 209 -14.88 3.34 -5.08
N HIS A 210 -15.47 2.22 -5.44
CA HIS A 210 -14.76 0.96 -5.68
C HIS A 210 -15.26 0.29 -6.96
N ALA A 211 -14.34 -0.08 -7.85
CA ALA A 211 -14.60 -0.93 -9.00
C ALA A 211 -13.94 -2.30 -8.76
N ALA A 212 -14.73 -3.36 -8.63
CA ALA A 212 -14.27 -4.72 -8.44
C ALA A 212 -13.71 -5.37 -9.71
N SER A 213 -13.82 -4.70 -10.86
CA SER A 213 -13.27 -5.12 -12.14
C SER A 213 -13.12 -3.91 -13.06
N ARG A 214 -12.32 -4.06 -14.12
CA ARG A 214 -12.21 -3.02 -15.14
C ARG A 214 -13.55 -2.85 -15.89
N THR A 215 -13.93 -1.60 -16.13
CA THR A 215 -15.09 -1.24 -16.97
C THR A 215 -14.69 -0.88 -18.41
N GLY A 216 -13.40 -0.96 -18.74
CA GLY A 216 -12.83 -0.67 -20.06
C GLY A 216 -11.57 -1.49 -20.31
N ALA A 217 -10.80 -1.13 -21.34
CA ALA A 217 -9.57 -1.81 -21.69
C ALA A 217 -8.46 -1.58 -20.63
N THR A 218 -8.50 -0.44 -19.94
CA THR A 218 -7.49 -0.02 -18.99
C THR A 218 -8.07 0.38 -17.63
N TRP A 219 -7.24 0.39 -16.61
CA TRP A 219 -7.61 0.95 -15.29
C TRP A 219 -7.80 2.47 -15.33
N LEU A 220 -7.15 3.16 -16.25
CA LEU A 220 -7.35 4.59 -16.47
C LEU A 220 -8.78 4.90 -16.94
N GLU A 221 -9.31 4.12 -17.88
CA GLU A 221 -10.71 4.26 -18.32
C GLU A 221 -11.70 3.97 -17.20
N THR A 222 -11.42 2.94 -16.39
CA THR A 222 -12.22 2.62 -15.18
C THR A 222 -12.20 3.78 -14.19
N TYR A 223 -11.03 4.35 -13.91
CA TYR A 223 -10.90 5.55 -13.07
C TYR A 223 -11.70 6.72 -13.60
N GLN A 224 -11.57 7.03 -14.89
CA GLN A 224 -12.32 8.11 -15.54
C GLN A 224 -13.84 7.90 -15.47
N ALA A 225 -14.31 6.66 -15.60
CA ALA A 225 -15.72 6.32 -15.43
C ALA A 225 -16.24 6.57 -14.01
N LEU A 226 -15.45 6.26 -12.99
CA LEU A 226 -15.79 6.54 -11.58
C LEU A 226 -15.76 8.03 -11.22
N GLN A 227 -15.08 8.85 -12.02
CA GLN A 227 -15.02 10.31 -11.82
C GLN A 227 -16.14 11.09 -12.51
N LYS A 228 -16.94 10.44 -13.37
CA LYS A 228 -18.13 11.03 -14.02
C LYS A 228 -19.34 11.00 -13.08
#